data_f1426314871936327756721100d587f8
#
_entry.id   f1426314871936327756721100d587f8
#
_cell.length_a   1.000
_cell.length_b   1.000
_cell.length_c   1.000
_cell.angle_alpha   90.00
_cell.angle_beta   90.00
_cell.angle_gamma   90.00
#
_symmetry.space_group_name_H-M   'P 1'
#
loop_
_entity.id
_entity.type
_entity.pdbx_description
1 polymer ?
#
loop_
_entity_poly.entity_id
_entity_poly.type
_entity_poly.pdbx_seq_one_letter_code
_entity_poly.pdbx_strand_id
1 'polypeptide(L)'
;RIEDMNADGVHAQLCFPTFPGFAGSTFFAAEDKELASACVTAFNDWMLDEWCAAMPGRQIPLMLVPFWDIDATVKEAQRVADKGGKGFTFTEAPHALGLPSFHTDHWDPFLAVAEEAGMPLSLHFGSGGTPVVAPEAPFTAAIALFGLNSQMCTIDLVNSRMFEKFPALKVALSEGGIGWMPYILERADYTWERHRYYTGMDDAMRPSEIFRSNIFGCFIYDDAGLANLDLIGADNVMFEGDYPHSDSNWPHSREMLAKSLANVPDDIARKIAEDNARRVYNFRRS
;
A
#
# COMPACT_ATOMS: atom_id res chain seq x y z
N ARG A 1 12.24 1.02 -19.76
CA ARG A 1 11.02 0.84 -18.97
C ARG A 1 9.73 1.10 -19.77
N ILE A 2 9.65 2.18 -20.53
CA ILE A 2 8.44 2.46 -21.36
C ILE A 2 8.21 1.38 -22.42
N GLU A 3 9.24 0.85 -23.04
CA GLU A 3 9.14 -0.25 -24.01
C GLU A 3 8.55 -1.50 -23.35
N ASP A 4 9.00 -1.84 -22.14
CA ASP A 4 8.47 -2.97 -21.38
C ASP A 4 6.99 -2.76 -21.02
N MET A 5 6.62 -1.57 -20.55
CA MET A 5 5.23 -1.21 -20.26
C MET A 5 4.35 -1.29 -21.51
N ASN A 6 4.85 -0.82 -22.65
CA ASN A 6 4.11 -0.88 -23.91
C ASN A 6 3.92 -2.33 -24.41
N ALA A 7 4.95 -3.19 -24.26
CA ALA A 7 4.88 -4.61 -24.59
C ALA A 7 3.82 -5.33 -23.76
N ASP A 8 3.69 -4.97 -22.49
CA ASP A 8 2.77 -5.57 -21.51
C ASP A 8 1.37 -4.92 -21.50
N GLY A 9 1.18 -3.82 -22.26
CA GLY A 9 -0.09 -3.07 -22.29
C GLY A 9 -0.36 -2.21 -21.05
N VAL A 10 0.68 -1.93 -20.24
CA VAL A 10 0.58 -1.10 -19.02
C VAL A 10 0.67 0.39 -19.39
N HIS A 11 -0.39 1.14 -19.10
CA HIS A 11 -0.44 2.58 -19.41
C HIS A 11 0.39 3.41 -18.42
N ALA A 12 0.21 3.21 -17.15
CA ALA A 12 0.95 3.90 -16.08
C ALA A 12 1.25 2.94 -14.95
N GLN A 13 2.30 3.22 -14.19
CA GLN A 13 2.72 2.41 -13.05
C GLN A 13 3.19 3.29 -11.90
N LEU A 14 3.11 2.73 -10.70
CA LEU A 14 3.79 3.18 -9.51
C LEU A 14 4.92 2.18 -9.23
N CYS A 15 6.13 2.67 -8.98
CA CYS A 15 7.28 1.83 -8.71
C CYS A 15 7.72 1.97 -7.26
N PHE A 16 7.78 0.85 -6.55
CA PHE A 16 8.46 0.81 -5.25
C PHE A 16 9.97 0.94 -5.42
N PRO A 17 10.67 1.53 -4.44
CA PRO A 17 12.11 1.72 -4.50
C PRO A 17 12.86 0.39 -4.33
N THR A 18 13.77 0.05 -5.25
CA THR A 18 14.56 -1.19 -5.18
C THR A 18 15.72 -1.05 -4.18
N PHE A 19 16.66 -0.11 -4.41
CA PHE A 19 17.84 0.06 -3.56
C PHE A 19 17.51 0.55 -2.14
N PRO A 20 16.63 1.55 -1.95
CA PRO A 20 16.21 1.96 -0.61
C PRO A 20 15.49 0.85 0.18
N GLY A 21 14.99 -0.18 -0.50
CA GLY A 21 14.15 -1.22 0.08
C GLY A 21 12.73 -0.74 0.40
N PHE A 22 11.90 -1.65 0.88
CA PHE A 22 10.52 -1.31 1.26
C PHE A 22 10.52 -0.23 2.34
N ALA A 23 9.73 0.82 2.12
CA ALA A 23 9.64 2.00 2.99
C ALA A 23 10.99 2.72 3.25
N GLY A 24 12.07 2.39 2.55
CA GLY A 24 13.39 2.94 2.83
C GLY A 24 14.18 2.18 3.90
N SER A 25 13.92 0.89 4.07
CA SER A 25 14.52 0.04 5.10
C SER A 25 16.05 0.03 5.08
N THR A 26 16.68 0.14 3.91
CA THR A 26 18.16 0.26 3.77
C THR A 26 18.67 1.52 4.47
N PHE A 27 17.98 2.65 4.32
CA PHE A 27 18.36 3.91 4.97
C PHE A 27 18.02 3.87 6.47
N PHE A 28 16.91 3.22 6.84
CA PHE A 28 16.58 3.00 8.24
C PHE A 28 17.64 2.17 8.97
N ALA A 29 18.23 1.17 8.33
CA ALA A 29 19.29 0.35 8.91
C ALA A 29 20.66 1.06 9.00
N ALA A 30 20.87 2.18 8.29
CA ALA A 30 22.13 2.90 8.30
C ALA A 30 22.43 3.51 9.67
N GLU A 31 23.70 3.47 10.12
CA GLU A 31 24.13 4.08 11.38
C GLU A 31 24.08 5.61 11.33
N ASP A 32 24.55 6.18 10.21
CA ASP A 32 24.53 7.62 9.96
C ASP A 32 23.14 8.07 9.51
N LYS A 33 22.34 8.54 10.44
CA LYS A 33 20.96 8.99 10.19
C LYS A 33 20.87 10.32 9.43
N GLU A 34 21.89 11.17 9.54
CA GLU A 34 21.96 12.41 8.77
C GLU A 34 22.19 12.13 7.29
N LEU A 35 23.15 11.27 6.98
CA LEU A 35 23.39 10.80 5.62
C LEU A 35 22.18 10.03 5.07
N ALA A 36 21.56 9.17 5.88
CA ALA A 36 20.35 8.43 5.49
C ALA A 36 19.21 9.37 5.11
N SER A 37 18.96 10.42 5.88
CA SER A 37 17.94 11.43 5.57
C SER A 37 18.26 12.23 4.31
N ALA A 38 19.54 12.57 4.08
CA ALA A 38 19.98 13.20 2.84
C ALA A 38 19.77 12.28 1.62
N CYS A 39 20.00 10.95 1.78
CA CYS A 39 19.71 9.97 0.74
C CYS A 39 18.22 9.84 0.43
N VAL A 40 17.34 9.93 1.42
CA VAL A 40 15.87 9.99 1.21
C VAL A 40 15.52 11.19 0.33
N THR A 41 16.00 12.37 0.70
CA THR A 41 15.75 13.60 -0.06
C THR A 41 16.27 13.51 -1.49
N ALA A 42 17.50 13.02 -1.69
CA ALA A 42 18.10 12.83 -3.01
C ALA A 42 17.33 11.83 -3.87
N PHE A 43 16.88 10.71 -3.27
CA PHE A 43 16.03 9.73 -3.97
C PHE A 43 14.70 10.34 -4.41
N ASN A 44 14.04 11.10 -3.55
CA ASN A 44 12.78 11.75 -3.87
C ASN A 44 12.95 12.80 -4.98
N ASP A 45 14.01 13.56 -4.94
CA ASP A 45 14.33 14.54 -6.01
C ASP A 45 14.59 13.83 -7.35
N TRP A 46 15.39 12.77 -7.36
CA TRP A 46 15.58 11.95 -8.55
C TRP A 46 14.26 11.35 -9.07
N MET A 47 13.43 10.82 -8.18
CA MET A 47 12.14 10.23 -8.56
C MET A 47 11.23 11.26 -9.23
N LEU A 48 11.16 12.47 -8.70
CA LEU A 48 10.31 13.56 -9.22
C LEU A 48 10.90 14.20 -10.47
N ASP A 49 12.17 14.65 -10.37
CA ASP A 49 12.77 15.56 -11.34
C ASP A 49 13.39 14.83 -12.55
N GLU A 50 13.70 13.53 -12.41
CA GLU A 50 14.31 12.73 -13.46
C GLU A 50 13.43 11.55 -13.88
N TRP A 51 13.17 10.60 -12.98
CA TRP A 51 12.48 9.36 -13.32
C TRP A 51 11.05 9.59 -13.83
N CYS A 52 10.22 10.28 -13.06
CA CYS A 52 8.85 10.56 -13.45
C CYS A 52 8.76 11.66 -14.51
N ALA A 53 9.64 12.68 -14.44
CA ALA A 53 9.68 13.76 -15.41
C ALA A 53 10.07 13.31 -16.83
N ALA A 54 10.93 12.26 -16.94
CA ALA A 54 11.28 11.68 -18.25
C ALA A 54 10.11 10.96 -18.93
N MET A 55 9.05 10.62 -18.18
CA MET A 55 7.92 9.81 -18.64
C MET A 55 6.58 10.38 -18.15
N PRO A 56 6.23 11.63 -18.54
CA PRO A 56 5.04 12.29 -18.05
C PRO A 56 3.77 11.48 -18.33
N GLY A 57 2.90 11.34 -17.31
CA GLY A 57 1.66 10.60 -17.41
C GLY A 57 1.82 9.06 -17.43
N ARG A 58 3.06 8.54 -17.27
CA ARG A 58 3.36 7.10 -17.29
C ARG A 58 3.89 6.58 -15.93
N GLN A 59 4.51 7.45 -15.13
CA GLN A 59 5.07 7.12 -13.82
C GLN A 59 4.35 7.90 -12.72
N ILE A 60 3.90 7.21 -11.68
CA ILE A 60 3.25 7.80 -10.50
C ILE A 60 4.32 7.98 -9.42
N PRO A 61 4.64 9.22 -8.99
CA PRO A 61 5.70 9.46 -8.01
C PRO A 61 5.32 8.91 -6.62
N LEU A 62 6.06 7.88 -6.17
CA LEU A 62 5.98 7.31 -4.83
C LEU A 62 7.16 7.77 -4.00
N MET A 63 6.89 8.44 -2.87
CA MET A 63 7.88 9.15 -2.07
C MET A 63 8.29 8.37 -0.82
N LEU A 64 9.55 8.49 -0.44
CA LEU A 64 10.09 8.03 0.83
C LEU A 64 9.98 9.13 1.89
N VAL A 65 9.97 8.72 3.16
CA VAL A 65 10.12 9.62 4.31
C VAL A 65 11.13 9.03 5.30
N PRO A 66 11.91 9.86 6.02
CA PRO A 66 12.87 9.38 7.03
C PRO A 66 12.13 9.02 8.34
N PHE A 67 11.33 7.95 8.33
CA PHE A 67 10.36 7.58 9.37
C PHE A 67 10.97 7.25 10.75
N TRP A 68 12.29 7.29 10.89
CA TRP A 68 12.99 7.19 12.18
C TRP A 68 13.07 8.52 12.95
N ASP A 69 12.66 9.63 12.33
CA ASP A 69 12.62 10.96 12.90
C ASP A 69 11.33 11.65 12.44
N ILE A 70 10.40 11.90 13.37
CA ILE A 70 9.06 12.40 12.99
C ILE A 70 9.12 13.83 12.45
N ASP A 71 9.98 14.68 12.97
CA ASP A 71 10.10 16.07 12.49
C ASP A 71 10.68 16.11 11.09
N ALA A 72 11.71 15.30 10.82
CA ALA A 72 12.27 15.13 9.48
C ALA A 72 11.25 14.50 8.52
N THR A 73 10.45 13.54 9.00
CA THR A 73 9.35 12.91 8.23
C THR A 73 8.33 13.94 7.78
N VAL A 74 7.82 14.76 8.69
CA VAL A 74 6.83 15.81 8.38
C VAL A 74 7.40 16.82 7.39
N LYS A 75 8.63 17.28 7.63
CA LYS A 75 9.30 18.24 6.74
C LYS A 75 9.47 17.70 5.31
N GLU A 76 9.94 16.46 5.18
CA GLU A 76 10.14 15.83 3.88
C GLU A 76 8.80 15.53 3.21
N ALA A 77 7.80 15.05 3.95
CA ALA A 77 6.46 14.80 3.44
C ALA A 77 5.84 16.07 2.84
N GLN A 78 5.91 17.19 3.56
CA GLN A 78 5.41 18.47 3.03
C GLN A 78 6.19 18.91 1.78
N ARG A 79 7.53 18.80 1.80
CA ARG A 79 8.37 19.18 0.68
C ARG A 79 8.02 18.40 -0.60
N VAL A 80 7.84 17.08 -0.51
CA VAL A 80 7.53 16.26 -1.69
C VAL A 80 6.08 16.41 -2.14
N ALA A 81 5.15 16.66 -1.22
CA ALA A 81 3.78 17.01 -1.56
C ALA A 81 3.70 18.28 -2.40
N ASP A 82 4.41 19.34 -1.99
CA ASP A 82 4.51 20.61 -2.73
C ASP A 82 5.17 20.44 -4.10
N LYS A 83 6.09 19.47 -4.25
CA LYS A 83 6.75 19.13 -5.54
C LYS A 83 5.91 18.22 -6.45
N GLY A 84 4.76 17.72 -6.00
CA GLY A 84 3.84 16.90 -6.81
C GLY A 84 3.95 15.39 -6.61
N GLY A 85 4.48 14.93 -5.50
CA GLY A 85 4.37 13.54 -5.03
C GLY A 85 2.93 13.05 -5.07
N LYS A 86 2.72 11.73 -5.20
CA LYS A 86 1.39 11.13 -5.35
C LYS A 86 1.05 10.07 -4.31
N GLY A 87 2.01 9.62 -3.53
CA GLY A 87 1.84 8.67 -2.44
C GLY A 87 3.13 8.55 -1.65
N PHE A 88 3.04 7.98 -0.48
CA PHE A 88 4.19 7.64 0.36
C PHE A 88 4.33 6.13 0.46
N THR A 89 5.55 5.58 0.27
CA THR A 89 5.82 4.23 0.74
C THR A 89 6.14 4.28 2.23
N PHE A 90 5.49 3.42 3.00
CA PHE A 90 5.63 3.37 4.45
C PHE A 90 5.62 1.93 4.95
N THR A 91 6.02 1.71 6.22
CA THR A 91 6.01 0.37 6.81
C THR A 91 4.61 -0.03 7.27
N GLU A 92 4.25 -1.28 7.02
CA GLU A 92 2.99 -1.89 7.44
C GLU A 92 2.92 -2.18 8.95
N ALA A 93 4.09 -2.29 9.61
CA ALA A 93 4.21 -2.63 11.02
C ALA A 93 5.36 -1.87 11.69
N PRO A 94 5.23 -0.55 11.93
CA PRO A 94 6.29 0.25 12.55
C PRO A 94 6.74 -0.31 13.90
N HIS A 95 5.83 -0.89 14.68
CA HIS A 95 6.13 -1.51 15.96
C HIS A 95 7.09 -2.72 15.86
N ALA A 96 7.04 -3.46 14.76
CA ALA A 96 7.97 -4.57 14.51
C ALA A 96 9.40 -4.09 14.24
N LEU A 97 9.56 -2.83 13.83
CA LEU A 97 10.85 -2.16 13.63
C LEU A 97 11.33 -1.40 14.89
N GLY A 98 10.64 -1.57 16.02
CA GLY A 98 10.97 -0.87 17.28
C GLY A 98 10.50 0.59 17.33
N LEU A 99 9.63 1.00 16.43
CA LEU A 99 9.04 2.34 16.36
C LEU A 99 7.64 2.36 16.99
N PRO A 100 7.08 3.54 17.33
CA PRO A 100 5.70 3.64 17.80
C PRO A 100 4.70 3.04 16.82
N SER A 101 3.68 2.34 17.34
CA SER A 101 2.61 1.75 16.50
C SER A 101 1.60 2.80 16.04
N PHE A 102 0.74 2.43 15.10
CA PHE A 102 -0.40 3.24 14.66
C PHE A 102 -1.47 3.47 15.75
N HIS A 103 -1.37 2.79 16.90
CA HIS A 103 -2.24 3.02 18.06
C HIS A 103 -1.81 4.19 18.95
N THR A 104 -0.73 4.90 18.58
CA THR A 104 -0.23 6.10 19.28
C THR A 104 -0.41 7.34 18.41
N ASP A 105 -0.32 8.53 19.03
CA ASP A 105 -0.41 9.81 18.32
C ASP A 105 0.93 10.20 17.63
N HIS A 106 1.95 9.34 17.70
CA HIS A 106 3.28 9.64 17.19
C HIS A 106 3.28 10.01 15.71
N TRP A 107 2.48 9.30 14.91
CA TRP A 107 2.42 9.50 13.46
C TRP A 107 1.44 10.59 13.02
N ASP A 108 0.61 11.12 13.93
CA ASP A 108 -0.43 12.08 13.62
C ASP A 108 0.07 13.28 12.80
N PRO A 109 1.24 13.91 13.10
CA PRO A 109 1.74 15.02 12.30
C PRO A 109 2.04 14.65 10.84
N PHE A 110 2.57 13.45 10.59
CA PHE A 110 2.81 12.93 9.24
C PHE A 110 1.52 12.57 8.52
N LEU A 111 0.60 11.88 9.23
CA LEU A 111 -0.68 11.46 8.66
C LEU A 111 -1.55 12.65 8.28
N ALA A 112 -1.47 13.76 9.03
CA ALA A 112 -2.13 15.01 8.68
C ALA A 112 -1.62 15.57 7.36
N VAL A 113 -0.30 15.59 7.13
CA VAL A 113 0.28 16.02 5.85
C VAL A 113 -0.16 15.10 4.71
N ALA A 114 -0.14 13.78 4.92
CA ALA A 114 -0.54 12.82 3.90
C ALA A 114 -2.02 12.97 3.52
N GLU A 115 -2.90 13.17 4.50
CA GLU A 115 -4.33 13.41 4.28
C GLU A 115 -4.58 14.72 3.55
N GLU A 116 -4.00 15.84 4.02
CA GLU A 116 -4.18 17.18 3.43
C GLU A 116 -3.69 17.21 1.97
N ALA A 117 -2.56 16.56 1.68
CA ALA A 117 -2.03 16.44 0.32
C ALA A 117 -2.80 15.43 -0.55
N GLY A 118 -3.71 14.64 0.01
CA GLY A 118 -4.40 13.55 -0.69
C GLY A 118 -3.43 12.48 -1.19
N MET A 119 -2.32 12.25 -0.48
CA MET A 119 -1.30 11.25 -0.79
C MET A 119 -1.51 9.99 0.06
N PRO A 120 -1.89 8.86 -0.54
CA PRO A 120 -2.08 7.61 0.20
C PRO A 120 -0.77 7.07 0.76
N LEU A 121 -0.87 6.26 1.82
CA LEU A 121 0.21 5.39 2.25
C LEU A 121 0.17 4.09 1.44
N SER A 122 1.26 3.75 0.78
CA SER A 122 1.46 2.48 0.08
C SER A 122 2.31 1.58 0.97
N LEU A 123 1.66 0.59 1.57
CA LEU A 123 2.28 -0.35 2.52
C LEU A 123 2.59 -1.65 1.77
N HIS A 124 3.89 -1.92 1.56
CA HIS A 124 4.31 -3.17 0.93
C HIS A 124 4.43 -4.25 2.00
N PHE A 125 3.88 -5.44 1.74
CA PHE A 125 4.08 -6.57 2.65
C PHE A 125 5.58 -6.77 2.90
N GLY A 126 5.95 -7.29 4.08
CA GLY A 126 7.34 -7.53 4.45
C GLY A 126 8.13 -6.30 4.89
N SER A 127 7.57 -5.08 4.78
CA SER A 127 8.24 -3.86 5.26
C SER A 127 8.38 -3.79 6.79
N GLY A 128 7.60 -4.56 7.53
CA GLY A 128 7.70 -4.77 8.98
C GLY A 128 8.30 -6.13 9.37
N GLY A 129 8.72 -6.93 8.40
CA GLY A 129 9.23 -8.29 8.59
C GLY A 129 8.46 -9.31 7.74
N THR A 130 8.97 -10.54 7.67
CA THR A 130 8.36 -11.63 6.90
C THR A 130 7.60 -12.61 7.79
N PRO A 131 6.58 -13.32 7.28
CA PRO A 131 5.89 -14.36 8.04
C PRO A 131 6.85 -15.44 8.52
N VAL A 132 6.62 -15.93 9.74
CA VAL A 132 7.45 -16.98 10.34
C VAL A 132 7.03 -18.34 9.79
N VAL A 133 7.98 -19.06 9.22
CA VAL A 133 7.84 -20.45 8.78
C VAL A 133 8.88 -21.33 9.49
N ALA A 134 8.74 -22.65 9.40
CA ALA A 134 9.75 -23.56 9.94
C ALA A 134 11.12 -23.32 9.27
N PRO A 135 12.25 -23.42 10.01
CA PRO A 135 13.58 -23.15 9.46
C PRO A 135 13.93 -24.00 8.23
N GLU A 136 13.38 -25.22 8.15
CA GLU A 136 13.58 -26.17 7.06
C GLU A 136 12.59 -26.01 5.92
N ALA A 137 11.59 -25.10 6.06
CA ALA A 137 10.59 -24.90 5.02
C ALA A 137 11.22 -24.29 3.76
N PRO A 138 10.81 -24.73 2.57
CA PRO A 138 11.25 -24.10 1.34
C PRO A 138 10.74 -22.64 1.27
N PHE A 139 11.50 -21.78 0.59
CA PHE A 139 11.16 -20.35 0.47
C PHE A 139 9.74 -20.11 -0.09
N THR A 140 9.23 -21.01 -0.92
CA THR A 140 7.84 -20.96 -1.42
C THR A 140 6.78 -20.95 -0.31
N ALA A 141 7.09 -21.51 0.87
CA ALA A 141 6.18 -21.47 2.01
C ALA A 141 6.05 -20.06 2.58
N ALA A 142 7.16 -19.30 2.64
CA ALA A 142 7.14 -17.91 3.07
C ALA A 142 6.43 -17.02 2.03
N ILE A 143 6.70 -17.21 0.75
CA ILE A 143 6.03 -16.47 -0.34
C ILE A 143 4.51 -16.66 -0.28
N ALA A 144 4.05 -17.89 -0.12
CA ALA A 144 2.61 -18.19 -0.04
C ALA A 144 1.90 -17.51 1.15
N LEU A 145 2.65 -17.04 2.15
CA LEU A 145 2.13 -16.38 3.34
C LEU A 145 2.26 -14.85 3.30
N PHE A 146 2.74 -14.25 2.22
CA PHE A 146 2.93 -12.80 2.16
C PHE A 146 1.65 -12.00 2.42
N GLY A 147 0.50 -12.48 1.96
CA GLY A 147 -0.79 -11.88 2.27
C GLY A 147 -1.13 -11.84 3.78
N LEU A 148 -0.47 -12.64 4.62
CA LEU A 148 -0.67 -12.62 6.07
C LEU A 148 -0.23 -11.29 6.69
N ASN A 149 0.84 -10.68 6.20
CA ASN A 149 1.28 -9.36 6.65
C ASN A 149 0.18 -8.32 6.42
N SER A 150 -0.41 -8.29 5.24
CA SER A 150 -1.50 -7.37 4.90
C SER A 150 -2.76 -7.63 5.73
N GLN A 151 -3.06 -8.89 6.08
CA GLN A 151 -4.13 -9.22 7.03
C GLN A 151 -3.87 -8.64 8.41
N MET A 152 -2.67 -8.86 8.97
CA MET A 152 -2.28 -8.32 10.28
C MET A 152 -2.32 -6.81 10.29
N CYS A 153 -1.74 -6.17 9.26
CA CYS A 153 -1.77 -4.72 9.09
C CYS A 153 -3.20 -4.18 9.02
N THR A 154 -4.08 -4.83 8.26
CA THR A 154 -5.50 -4.42 8.17
C THR A 154 -6.17 -4.42 9.54
N ILE A 155 -6.01 -5.50 10.31
CA ILE A 155 -6.60 -5.59 11.66
C ILE A 155 -6.00 -4.54 12.60
N ASP A 156 -4.70 -4.29 12.51
CA ASP A 156 -4.04 -3.25 13.31
C ASP A 156 -4.61 -1.87 12.96
N LEU A 157 -4.69 -1.52 11.69
CA LEU A 157 -5.19 -0.24 11.20
C LEU A 157 -6.66 0.03 11.55
N VAL A 158 -7.56 -0.93 11.33
CA VAL A 158 -9.00 -0.73 11.61
C VAL A 158 -9.32 -0.64 13.11
N ASN A 159 -8.41 -1.07 13.98
CA ASN A 159 -8.52 -0.96 15.44
C ASN A 159 -7.67 0.20 16.02
N SER A 160 -6.88 0.91 15.22
CA SER A 160 -5.98 1.96 15.71
C SER A 160 -6.66 3.30 15.97
N ARG A 161 -7.91 3.49 15.53
CA ARG A 161 -8.64 4.76 15.52
C ARG A 161 -7.98 5.87 14.66
N MET A 162 -6.96 5.50 13.89
CA MET A 162 -6.25 6.43 12.98
C MET A 162 -7.22 7.08 11.98
N PHE A 163 -8.11 6.30 11.38
CA PHE A 163 -9.07 6.80 10.40
C PHE A 163 -10.23 7.62 11.00
N GLU A 164 -10.41 7.60 12.30
CA GLU A 164 -11.32 8.53 12.98
C GLU A 164 -10.72 9.94 13.06
N LYS A 165 -9.37 10.02 13.22
CA LYS A 165 -8.61 11.28 13.20
C LYS A 165 -8.38 11.77 11.78
N PHE A 166 -8.14 10.84 10.83
CA PHE A 166 -7.80 11.11 9.44
C PHE A 166 -8.76 10.37 8.48
N PRO A 167 -10.04 10.80 8.39
CA PRO A 167 -11.07 10.06 7.65
C PRO A 167 -10.88 10.07 6.13
N ALA A 168 -10.16 11.04 5.57
CA ALA A 168 -9.87 11.11 4.14
C ALA A 168 -8.60 10.34 3.74
N LEU A 169 -7.74 9.95 4.71
CA LEU A 169 -6.51 9.22 4.44
C LEU A 169 -6.79 7.87 3.78
N LYS A 170 -6.00 7.51 2.78
CA LYS A 170 -6.09 6.22 2.07
C LYS A 170 -4.83 5.39 2.31
N VAL A 171 -5.02 4.08 2.37
CA VAL A 171 -3.95 3.09 2.50
C VAL A 171 -4.10 2.05 1.39
N ALA A 172 -3.02 1.80 0.64
CA ALA A 172 -2.92 0.74 -0.34
C ALA A 172 -2.00 -0.37 0.19
N LEU A 173 -2.48 -1.61 0.18
CA LEU A 173 -1.75 -2.80 0.64
C LEU A 173 -1.16 -3.50 -0.59
N SER A 174 0.10 -3.20 -0.89
CA SER A 174 0.77 -3.70 -2.09
C SER A 174 1.25 -5.14 -1.91
N GLU A 175 1.03 -5.93 -2.96
CA GLU A 175 1.35 -7.37 -3.07
C GLU A 175 0.74 -8.25 -1.96
N GLY A 176 -0.29 -7.73 -1.28
CA GLY A 176 -0.95 -8.43 -0.19
C GLY A 176 -2.00 -9.46 -0.63
N GLY A 177 -2.41 -9.44 -1.90
CA GLY A 177 -3.56 -10.20 -2.36
C GLY A 177 -4.88 -9.69 -1.77
N ILE A 178 -5.99 -10.27 -2.20
CA ILE A 178 -7.34 -9.85 -1.80
C ILE A 178 -8.25 -11.01 -1.33
N GLY A 179 -7.86 -12.25 -1.59
CA GLY A 179 -8.67 -13.44 -1.30
C GLY A 179 -8.93 -13.69 0.19
N TRP A 180 -8.09 -13.15 1.06
CA TRP A 180 -8.24 -13.22 2.52
C TRP A 180 -9.24 -12.19 3.08
N MET A 181 -9.54 -11.12 2.34
CA MET A 181 -10.33 -9.97 2.83
C MET A 181 -11.73 -10.34 3.30
N PRO A 182 -12.52 -11.17 2.58
CA PRO A 182 -13.87 -11.52 3.03
C PRO A 182 -13.87 -12.11 4.43
N TYR A 183 -12.98 -13.08 4.68
CA TYR A 183 -12.86 -13.73 5.98
C TYR A 183 -12.48 -12.76 7.09
N ILE A 184 -11.44 -11.94 6.85
CA ILE A 184 -10.91 -11.06 7.90
C ILE A 184 -11.89 -9.93 8.25
N LEU A 185 -12.60 -9.39 7.26
CA LEU A 185 -13.60 -8.34 7.48
C LEU A 185 -14.81 -8.88 8.27
N GLU A 186 -15.33 -10.05 7.89
CA GLU A 186 -16.39 -10.72 8.64
C GLU A 186 -15.94 -11.01 10.07
N ARG A 187 -14.72 -11.54 10.25
CA ARG A 187 -14.17 -11.87 11.56
C ARG A 187 -13.93 -10.62 12.43
N ALA A 188 -13.47 -9.54 11.85
CA ALA A 188 -13.26 -8.26 12.55
C ALA A 188 -14.58 -7.69 13.06
N ASP A 189 -15.59 -7.63 12.21
CA ASP A 189 -16.93 -7.15 12.59
C ASP A 189 -17.56 -8.01 13.67
N TYR A 190 -17.50 -9.35 13.53
CA TYR A 190 -18.02 -10.29 14.52
C TYR A 190 -17.35 -10.11 15.89
N THR A 191 -16.03 -9.91 15.89
CA THR A 191 -15.25 -9.70 17.11
C THR A 191 -15.58 -8.36 17.73
N TRP A 192 -15.63 -7.30 16.92
CA TRP A 192 -15.98 -5.96 17.37
C TRP A 192 -17.38 -5.91 18.01
N GLU A 193 -18.42 -6.51 17.43
CA GLU A 193 -19.76 -6.56 17.99
C GLU A 193 -19.80 -7.18 19.40
N ARG A 194 -18.97 -8.17 19.68
CA ARG A 194 -18.98 -8.90 20.95
C ARG A 194 -18.07 -8.33 22.02
N HIS A 195 -17.02 -7.66 21.61
CA HIS A 195 -15.92 -7.31 22.53
C HIS A 195 -15.74 -5.80 22.71
N ARG A 196 -16.32 -4.93 21.86
CA ARG A 196 -16.13 -3.48 21.89
C ARG A 196 -16.42 -2.85 23.26
N TYR A 197 -17.41 -3.34 23.99
CA TYR A 197 -17.89 -2.76 25.24
C TYR A 197 -16.88 -2.78 26.40
N TYR A 198 -15.88 -3.64 26.36
CA TYR A 198 -14.85 -3.75 27.41
C TYR A 198 -13.42 -3.60 26.88
N THR A 199 -13.28 -3.32 25.59
CA THR A 199 -11.98 -3.08 24.94
C THR A 199 -11.75 -1.59 24.61
N GLY A 200 -12.67 -0.71 25.03
CA GLY A 200 -12.59 0.73 24.72
C GLY A 200 -12.94 1.06 23.26
N MET A 201 -13.69 0.19 22.57
CA MET A 201 -14.05 0.33 21.17
C MET A 201 -15.59 0.45 20.98
N ASP A 202 -16.35 0.76 22.01
CA ASP A 202 -17.80 0.81 21.98
C ASP A 202 -18.38 1.99 21.16
N ASP A 203 -17.61 3.05 21.03
CA ASP A 203 -17.89 4.22 20.20
C ASP A 203 -17.17 4.21 18.84
N ALA A 204 -16.32 3.21 18.57
CA ALA A 204 -15.57 3.12 17.33
C ALA A 204 -16.43 2.72 16.13
N MET A 205 -16.04 3.16 14.95
CA MET A 205 -16.64 2.71 13.69
C MET A 205 -16.46 1.19 13.48
N ARG A 206 -17.39 0.59 12.74
CA ARG A 206 -17.31 -0.84 12.39
C ARG A 206 -16.09 -1.09 11.51
N PRO A 207 -15.26 -2.12 11.80
CA PRO A 207 -14.03 -2.40 11.04
C PRO A 207 -14.21 -2.48 9.53
N SER A 208 -15.26 -3.15 9.04
CA SER A 208 -15.53 -3.26 7.60
C SER A 208 -15.92 -1.92 6.95
N GLU A 209 -16.52 -0.99 7.69
CA GLU A 209 -16.83 0.36 7.20
C GLU A 209 -15.57 1.19 7.05
N ILE A 210 -14.66 1.12 8.02
CA ILE A 210 -13.34 1.73 7.95
C ILE A 210 -12.57 1.18 6.74
N PHE A 211 -12.54 -0.15 6.59
CA PHE A 211 -11.87 -0.78 5.46
C PHE A 211 -12.39 -0.23 4.13
N ARG A 212 -13.70 -0.29 3.90
CA ARG A 212 -14.31 0.17 2.65
C ARG A 212 -14.09 1.64 2.36
N SER A 213 -13.93 2.45 3.39
CA SER A 213 -13.69 3.89 3.23
C SER A 213 -12.22 4.22 2.95
N ASN A 214 -11.28 3.47 3.51
CA ASN A 214 -9.90 3.93 3.63
C ASN A 214 -8.84 2.96 3.08
N ILE A 215 -9.10 1.63 3.01
CA ILE A 215 -8.10 0.62 2.71
C ILE A 215 -8.36 -0.02 1.34
N PHE A 216 -7.29 -0.18 0.56
CA PHE A 216 -7.32 -0.75 -0.79
C PHE A 216 -6.37 -1.95 -0.85
N GLY A 217 -6.87 -3.08 -1.35
CA GLY A 217 -6.06 -4.25 -1.61
C GLY A 217 -5.54 -4.29 -3.03
N CYS A 218 -4.31 -4.75 -3.19
CA CYS A 218 -3.68 -4.92 -4.48
C CYS A 218 -3.38 -6.40 -4.72
N PHE A 219 -3.51 -6.86 -5.97
CA PHE A 219 -3.28 -8.24 -6.34
C PHE A 219 -2.59 -8.36 -7.69
N ILE A 220 -1.74 -9.38 -7.82
CA ILE A 220 -1.11 -9.81 -9.08
C ILE A 220 -1.98 -10.89 -9.73
N TYR A 221 -2.31 -11.94 -8.96
CA TYR A 221 -3.19 -13.04 -9.31
C TYR A 221 -3.97 -13.48 -8.08
N ASP A 222 -5.31 -13.40 -8.12
CA ASP A 222 -6.15 -13.79 -6.98
C ASP A 222 -7.60 -14.08 -7.41
N ASP A 223 -7.83 -15.24 -8.03
CA ASP A 223 -9.16 -15.65 -8.48
C ASP A 223 -10.13 -15.83 -7.30
N ALA A 224 -9.63 -16.21 -6.12
CA ALA A 224 -10.46 -16.35 -4.92
C ALA A 224 -11.02 -15.00 -4.46
N GLY A 225 -10.18 -13.95 -4.48
CA GLY A 225 -10.62 -12.60 -4.17
C GLY A 225 -11.60 -12.05 -5.18
N LEU A 226 -11.31 -12.23 -6.48
CA LEU A 226 -12.19 -11.79 -7.56
C LEU A 226 -13.56 -12.47 -7.53
N ALA A 227 -13.62 -13.74 -7.12
CA ALA A 227 -14.89 -14.46 -6.93
C ALA A 227 -15.73 -13.95 -5.74
N ASN A 228 -15.17 -13.12 -4.87
CA ASN A 228 -15.79 -12.57 -3.67
C ASN A 228 -15.84 -11.04 -3.64
N LEU A 229 -15.81 -10.38 -4.79
CA LEU A 229 -15.83 -8.91 -4.89
C LEU A 229 -17.01 -8.25 -4.18
N ASP A 230 -18.17 -8.89 -4.13
CA ASP A 230 -19.36 -8.40 -3.41
C ASP A 230 -19.12 -8.27 -1.90
N LEU A 231 -18.26 -9.12 -1.34
CA LEU A 231 -17.90 -9.10 0.08
C LEU A 231 -16.77 -8.10 0.37
N ILE A 232 -15.82 -7.95 -0.56
CA ILE A 232 -14.67 -7.05 -0.44
C ILE A 232 -15.10 -5.61 -0.70
N GLY A 233 -15.79 -5.38 -1.81
CA GLY A 233 -16.06 -4.09 -2.42
C GLY A 233 -15.13 -3.84 -3.60
N ALA A 234 -15.69 -3.82 -4.80
CA ALA A 234 -14.91 -3.63 -6.04
C ALA A 234 -14.17 -2.27 -6.10
N ASP A 235 -14.65 -1.26 -5.36
CA ASP A 235 -14.03 0.06 -5.26
C ASP A 235 -12.73 0.05 -4.43
N ASN A 236 -12.45 -1.04 -3.71
CA ASN A 236 -11.29 -1.20 -2.82
C ASN A 236 -10.21 -2.14 -3.40
N VAL A 237 -10.29 -2.50 -4.67
CA VAL A 237 -9.39 -3.47 -5.31
C VAL A 237 -8.63 -2.81 -6.44
N MET A 238 -7.31 -3.04 -6.52
CA MET A 238 -6.42 -2.55 -7.57
C MET A 238 -5.56 -3.70 -8.11
N PHE A 239 -5.22 -3.63 -9.39
CA PHE A 239 -4.31 -4.58 -10.04
C PHE A 239 -2.85 -4.13 -9.90
N GLU A 240 -1.96 -5.10 -9.69
CA GLU A 240 -0.49 -4.94 -9.69
C GLU A 240 0.16 -5.90 -10.70
N GLY A 241 1.25 -5.45 -11.31
CA GLY A 241 1.98 -6.26 -12.29
C GLY A 241 3.29 -6.83 -11.77
N ASP A 242 3.83 -6.28 -10.70
CA ASP A 242 5.06 -6.67 -9.99
C ASP A 242 6.30 -6.87 -10.87
N TYR A 243 6.37 -6.20 -12.02
CA TYR A 243 7.53 -6.31 -12.91
C TYR A 243 8.76 -5.58 -12.34
N PRO A 244 9.96 -6.20 -12.29
CA PRO A 244 10.38 -7.45 -12.97
C PRO A 244 10.57 -8.67 -12.04
N HIS A 245 9.83 -8.79 -10.96
CA HIS A 245 9.93 -9.94 -10.06
C HIS A 245 9.43 -11.23 -10.72
N SER A 246 9.72 -12.38 -10.09
CA SER A 246 9.30 -13.70 -10.59
C SER A 246 7.79 -13.94 -10.52
N ASP A 247 7.09 -13.21 -9.68
CA ASP A 247 5.62 -13.25 -9.57
C ASP A 247 4.91 -12.40 -10.64
N SER A 248 5.68 -11.60 -11.39
CA SER A 248 5.15 -10.76 -12.47
C SER A 248 4.51 -11.58 -13.59
N ASN A 249 3.41 -11.08 -14.12
CA ASN A 249 2.77 -11.60 -15.32
C ASN A 249 3.39 -11.08 -16.64
N TRP A 250 4.43 -10.24 -16.57
CA TRP A 250 5.08 -9.67 -17.74
C TRP A 250 5.65 -10.76 -18.70
N PRO A 251 5.52 -10.68 -20.03
CA PRO A 251 4.90 -9.59 -20.80
C PRO A 251 3.42 -9.84 -21.14
N HIS A 252 2.67 -10.55 -20.30
CA HIS A 252 1.30 -11.01 -20.53
C HIS A 252 0.28 -10.45 -19.51
N SER A 253 0.62 -9.39 -18.76
CA SER A 253 -0.24 -8.84 -17.70
C SER A 253 -1.63 -8.49 -18.20
N ARG A 254 -1.74 -7.88 -19.39
CA ARG A 254 -3.04 -7.55 -19.99
C ARG A 254 -3.90 -8.79 -20.28
N GLU A 255 -3.30 -9.84 -20.81
CA GLU A 255 -4.01 -11.09 -21.15
C GLU A 255 -4.44 -11.83 -19.88
N MET A 256 -3.54 -11.91 -18.90
CA MET A 256 -3.80 -12.55 -17.61
C MET A 256 -4.91 -11.83 -16.86
N LEU A 257 -4.85 -10.50 -16.77
CA LEU A 257 -5.89 -9.71 -16.12
C LEU A 257 -7.25 -9.87 -16.84
N ALA A 258 -7.26 -9.80 -18.16
CA ALA A 258 -8.48 -10.00 -18.93
C ALA A 258 -9.11 -11.39 -18.71
N LYS A 259 -8.27 -12.43 -18.54
CA LYS A 259 -8.73 -13.77 -18.21
C LYS A 259 -9.32 -13.85 -16.79
N SER A 260 -8.64 -13.29 -15.81
CA SER A 260 -9.11 -13.26 -14.41
C SER A 260 -10.41 -12.46 -14.26
N LEU A 261 -10.58 -11.39 -15.05
CA LEU A 261 -11.78 -10.54 -15.03
C LEU A 261 -12.87 -10.98 -16.02
N ALA A 262 -12.74 -12.12 -16.71
CA ALA A 262 -13.66 -12.56 -17.77
C ALA A 262 -15.14 -12.71 -17.33
N ASN A 263 -15.37 -12.95 -16.04
CA ASN A 263 -16.72 -13.09 -15.46
C ASN A 263 -17.12 -11.84 -14.61
N VAL A 264 -16.32 -10.79 -14.64
CA VAL A 264 -16.59 -9.53 -13.91
C VAL A 264 -17.23 -8.54 -14.89
N PRO A 265 -18.30 -7.81 -14.53
CA PRO A 265 -18.89 -6.78 -15.38
C PRO A 265 -17.84 -5.74 -15.83
N ASP A 266 -17.95 -5.26 -17.08
CA ASP A 266 -16.94 -4.38 -17.71
C ASP A 266 -16.65 -3.10 -16.92
N ASP A 267 -17.67 -2.51 -16.30
CA ASP A 267 -17.52 -1.32 -15.47
C ASP A 267 -16.74 -1.61 -14.19
N ILE A 268 -16.94 -2.77 -13.59
CA ILE A 268 -16.19 -3.25 -12.42
C ILE A 268 -14.76 -3.62 -12.81
N ALA A 269 -14.60 -4.35 -13.93
CA ALA A 269 -13.29 -4.70 -14.46
C ALA A 269 -12.42 -3.47 -14.73
N ARG A 270 -13.01 -2.40 -15.29
CA ARG A 270 -12.33 -1.13 -15.48
C ARG A 270 -11.95 -0.44 -14.19
N LYS A 271 -12.80 -0.46 -13.15
CA LYS A 271 -12.46 0.07 -11.83
C LYS A 271 -11.20 -0.60 -11.28
N ILE A 272 -11.16 -1.94 -11.31
CA ILE A 272 -10.04 -2.73 -10.80
C ILE A 272 -8.76 -2.48 -11.58
N ALA A 273 -8.85 -2.45 -12.91
CA ALA A 273 -7.69 -2.30 -13.79
C ALA A 273 -7.12 -0.87 -13.82
N GLU A 274 -7.93 0.16 -13.54
CA GLU A 274 -7.50 1.55 -13.77
C GLU A 274 -8.12 2.56 -12.80
N ASP A 275 -9.47 2.65 -12.71
CA ASP A 275 -10.12 3.84 -12.13
C ASP A 275 -9.83 3.97 -10.62
N ASN A 276 -9.73 2.86 -9.88
CA ASN A 276 -9.42 2.87 -8.46
C ASN A 276 -8.01 3.41 -8.19
N ALA A 277 -7.00 2.95 -8.93
CA ALA A 277 -5.64 3.45 -8.79
C ALA A 277 -5.55 4.96 -9.13
N ARG A 278 -6.24 5.39 -10.20
CA ARG A 278 -6.30 6.81 -10.56
C ARG A 278 -6.92 7.67 -9.46
N ARG A 279 -7.98 7.18 -8.85
CA ARG A 279 -8.68 7.86 -7.74
C ARG A 279 -7.82 7.93 -6.49
N VAL A 280 -7.21 6.81 -6.12
CA VAL A 280 -6.38 6.70 -4.89
C VAL A 280 -5.17 7.59 -4.96
N TYR A 281 -4.44 7.59 -6.09
CA TYR A 281 -3.22 8.36 -6.27
C TYR A 281 -3.44 9.74 -6.92
N ASN A 282 -4.68 10.16 -7.10
CA ASN A 282 -5.01 11.43 -7.79
C ASN A 282 -4.21 11.61 -9.09
N PHE A 283 -4.17 10.54 -9.91
CA PHE A 283 -3.37 10.48 -11.13
C PHE A 283 -4.26 10.50 -12.37
N ARG A 284 -4.34 11.63 -13.03
CA ARG A 284 -5.21 11.84 -14.20
C ARG A 284 -4.56 11.32 -15.48
N ARG A 285 -5.38 10.97 -16.49
CA ARG A 285 -4.91 10.80 -17.86
C ARG A 285 -4.35 12.14 -18.34
N SER A 286 -3.13 12.10 -18.88
CA SER A 286 -2.52 13.23 -19.58
C SER A 286 -3.18 13.43 -20.94
#